data_1d0176c99efdaea715da4b01f5134e2c
#
_entry.id   1d0176c99efdaea715da4b01f5134e2c
#
_cell.length_a   1.000
_cell.length_b   1.000
_cell.length_c   1.000
_cell.angle_alpha   90.00
_cell.angle_beta   90.00
_cell.angle_gamma   90.00
#
_symmetry.space_group_name_H-M   'P 1'
#
loop_
_entity.id
_entity.type
_entity.pdbx_description
1 polymer ?
#
loop_
_entity_poly.entity_id
_entity_poly.type
_entity_poly.pdbx_seq_one_letter_code
_entity_poly.pdbx_strand_id
1 'polypeptide(L)'
;MSNSITSDQIWQPDHVLALWPTGAPQAQGSGVLHEPQLTVHLPPVAQANGCGVIVNPGGGYRILASDHEGLQVARWLNQYGIAAFVLRYRVGPTYPTSVSLLDAQRAVRLVRSRAQEFALDVNRIGMLGFSAGGHLALAVATKGDQGDAQAEDPIEQQSSQVNFAVPVYAVTNGAKRGRKADEYTPTDESVNPQTAPCFIVHTHEDAIVPASQATLIYDALLRAGVKAELHIFNDGEHGVGLAAGDPDVAEWPKLLLRWLRRRGLLAHEERCAVRGSVLCAEQPLGLGWLTLIPKHAQHPIARTFLHKREGGEFLIAKENGPIVGQHTLQIHWISQQAQYDGSGRYSLERSLMYECAVDIVAGQRLDIRLQAHDFV
;
A
#
# COMPACT_ATOMS: atom_id res chain seq x y z
N MET A 1 1.33 -10.23 -31.78
CA MET A 1 2.78 -10.08 -32.06
C MET A 1 3.48 -10.16 -30.71
N SER A 2 4.17 -11.27 -30.41
CA SER A 2 4.93 -11.47 -29.19
C SER A 2 6.24 -10.68 -29.34
N ASN A 3 6.40 -9.58 -28.61
CA ASN A 3 7.70 -8.96 -28.43
C ASN A 3 8.58 -9.92 -27.61
N SER A 4 9.42 -10.67 -28.28
CA SER A 4 10.52 -11.37 -27.65
C SER A 4 11.46 -10.34 -27.04
N ILE A 5 11.55 -10.28 -25.72
CA ILE A 5 12.58 -9.54 -24.99
C ILE A 5 13.92 -10.18 -25.41
N THR A 6 14.73 -9.46 -26.15
CA THR A 6 16.07 -9.90 -26.50
C THR A 6 16.95 -9.88 -25.26
N SER A 7 17.87 -10.86 -25.15
CA SER A 7 18.80 -11.06 -24.03
C SER A 7 19.71 -9.85 -23.69
N ASP A 8 19.69 -8.82 -24.51
CA ASP A 8 20.54 -7.63 -24.39
C ASP A 8 19.93 -6.50 -23.53
N GLN A 9 18.70 -6.65 -23.07
CA GLN A 9 18.11 -5.76 -22.07
C GLN A 9 18.31 -6.34 -20.66
N ILE A 10 19.55 -6.53 -20.26
CA ILE A 10 19.88 -6.76 -18.86
C ILE A 10 19.52 -5.48 -18.13
N TRP A 11 18.44 -5.55 -17.35
CA TRP A 11 17.98 -4.43 -16.58
C TRP A 11 19.01 -4.11 -15.49
N GLN A 12 19.60 -2.93 -15.55
CA GLN A 12 20.57 -2.44 -14.60
C GLN A 12 19.89 -1.46 -13.64
N PRO A 13 20.32 -1.40 -12.36
CA PRO A 13 19.88 -0.32 -11.48
C PRO A 13 20.40 1.02 -12.00
N ASP A 14 19.64 2.10 -11.77
CA ASP A 14 20.09 3.44 -12.15
C ASP A 14 21.39 3.80 -11.41
N HIS A 15 21.46 3.47 -10.11
CA HIS A 15 22.67 3.57 -9.31
C HIS A 15 22.53 2.85 -7.95
N VAL A 16 23.64 2.77 -7.22
CA VAL A 16 23.73 2.19 -5.88
C VAL A 16 24.15 3.27 -4.89
N LEU A 17 23.46 3.38 -3.77
CA LEU A 17 23.73 4.36 -2.72
C LEU A 17 24.17 3.66 -1.44
N ALA A 18 25.35 3.98 -0.95
CA ALA A 18 25.74 3.62 0.40
C ALA A 18 24.87 4.39 1.40
N LEU A 19 24.36 3.73 2.43
CA LEU A 19 23.58 4.41 3.49
C LEU A 19 24.49 5.34 4.31
N TRP A 20 25.73 4.95 4.55
CA TRP A 20 26.76 5.74 5.22
C TRP A 20 28.05 5.71 4.41
N PRO A 21 28.32 6.72 3.58
CA PRO A 21 29.52 6.76 2.73
C PRO A 21 30.86 6.70 3.51
N THR A 22 30.85 7.18 4.76
CA THR A 22 32.04 7.25 5.64
C THR A 22 32.13 6.09 6.63
N GLY A 23 31.26 5.08 6.51
CA GLY A 23 31.20 3.92 7.40
C GLY A 23 29.93 3.84 8.21
N ALA A 24 29.30 2.66 8.20
CA ALA A 24 28.05 2.43 8.90
C ALA A 24 28.26 2.34 10.42
N PRO A 25 27.39 2.92 11.25
CA PRO A 25 27.44 2.74 12.70
C PRO A 25 27.44 1.25 13.07
N GLN A 26 28.22 0.87 14.10
CA GLN A 26 28.35 -0.51 14.57
C GLN A 26 28.90 -1.50 13.50
N ALA A 27 29.55 -1.04 12.44
CA ALA A 27 30.17 -1.93 11.47
C ALA A 27 31.30 -2.75 12.13
N GLN A 28 31.30 -4.07 11.88
CA GLN A 28 32.31 -5.00 12.43
C GLN A 28 33.41 -5.33 11.40
N GLY A 29 33.44 -4.61 10.28
CA GLY A 29 34.39 -4.80 9.20
C GLY A 29 34.04 -3.93 7.99
N SER A 30 34.59 -4.28 6.84
CA SER A 30 34.31 -3.64 5.55
C SER A 30 33.74 -4.63 4.54
N GLY A 31 33.20 -4.10 3.44
CA GLY A 31 32.65 -4.88 2.34
C GLY A 31 31.16 -5.21 2.51
N VAL A 32 30.69 -6.05 1.64
CA VAL A 32 29.27 -6.28 1.35
C VAL A 32 28.40 -6.63 2.56
N LEU A 33 28.96 -7.32 3.56
CA LEU A 33 28.24 -7.72 4.77
C LEU A 33 28.12 -6.59 5.81
N HIS A 34 28.95 -5.56 5.68
CA HIS A 34 29.10 -4.49 6.68
C HIS A 34 28.61 -3.13 6.17
N GLU A 35 28.43 -3.00 4.85
CA GLU A 35 28.11 -1.75 4.16
C GLU A 35 26.69 -1.81 3.59
N PRO A 36 25.68 -1.42 4.36
CA PRO A 36 24.30 -1.42 3.89
C PRO A 36 24.11 -0.37 2.79
N GLN A 37 23.27 -0.70 1.82
CA GLN A 37 23.06 0.15 0.63
C GLN A 37 21.65 0.05 0.08
N LEU A 38 21.28 1.03 -0.73
CA LEU A 38 20.09 1.01 -1.58
C LEU A 38 20.50 0.80 -3.05
N THR A 39 19.83 -0.11 -3.71
CA THR A 39 19.86 -0.21 -5.17
C THR A 39 18.67 0.54 -5.72
N VAL A 40 18.92 1.59 -6.50
CA VAL A 40 17.89 2.53 -6.99
C VAL A 40 17.34 2.07 -8.33
N HIS A 41 16.04 2.10 -8.48
CA HIS A 41 15.31 1.71 -9.68
C HIS A 41 14.21 2.73 -9.93
N LEU A 42 14.39 3.57 -10.94
CA LEU A 42 13.45 4.64 -11.27
C LEU A 42 12.56 4.25 -12.45
N PRO A 43 11.28 4.63 -12.44
CA PRO A 43 10.45 4.52 -13.61
C PRO A 43 10.88 5.55 -14.67
N PRO A 44 10.51 5.39 -15.94
CA PRO A 44 10.67 6.45 -16.95
C PRO A 44 10.09 7.78 -16.43
N VAL A 45 10.83 8.88 -16.59
CA VAL A 45 10.46 10.21 -16.04
C VAL A 45 9.03 10.61 -16.38
N ALA A 46 8.59 10.34 -17.63
CA ALA A 46 7.21 10.64 -18.05
C ALA A 46 6.12 9.82 -17.37
N GLN A 47 6.48 8.74 -16.66
CA GLN A 47 5.56 7.86 -15.96
C GLN A 47 5.66 8.02 -14.44
N ALA A 48 6.69 8.70 -13.93
CA ALA A 48 6.91 8.89 -12.51
C ALA A 48 5.72 9.60 -11.86
N ASN A 49 5.17 9.00 -10.81
CA ASN A 49 3.96 9.50 -10.13
C ASN A 49 4.24 10.11 -8.74
N GLY A 50 5.51 10.20 -8.37
CA GLY A 50 5.94 10.77 -7.08
C GLY A 50 5.88 9.80 -5.90
N CYS A 51 5.41 8.56 -6.10
CA CYS A 51 5.46 7.53 -5.08
C CYS A 51 6.82 6.82 -5.06
N GLY A 52 7.39 6.62 -3.88
CA GLY A 52 8.61 5.83 -3.68
C GLY A 52 8.39 4.68 -2.71
N VAL A 53 8.98 3.50 -3.00
CA VAL A 53 8.87 2.31 -2.15
C VAL A 53 10.26 1.75 -1.86
N ILE A 54 10.59 1.67 -0.58
CA ILE A 54 11.78 0.93 -0.12
C ILE A 54 11.35 -0.53 0.02
N VAL A 55 12.06 -1.42 -0.69
CA VAL A 55 11.78 -2.85 -0.76
C VAL A 55 12.79 -3.59 0.12
N ASN A 56 12.29 -4.31 1.11
CA ASN A 56 13.08 -5.11 2.05
C ASN A 56 12.92 -6.59 1.72
N PRO A 57 13.90 -7.25 1.08
CA PRO A 57 13.85 -8.68 0.86
C PRO A 57 13.78 -9.47 2.17
N GLY A 58 13.14 -10.63 2.17
CA GLY A 58 13.16 -11.59 3.27
C GLY A 58 14.45 -12.40 3.32
N GLY A 59 14.43 -13.47 4.13
CA GLY A 59 15.58 -14.35 4.31
C GLY A 59 15.91 -14.63 5.78
N GLY A 60 14.92 -14.48 6.68
CA GLY A 60 15.04 -14.86 8.10
C GLY A 60 16.08 -14.06 8.89
N TYR A 61 16.43 -12.85 8.46
CA TYR A 61 17.56 -12.08 8.96
C TYR A 61 18.92 -12.83 8.89
N ARG A 62 19.07 -13.77 7.95
CA ARG A 62 20.31 -14.54 7.72
C ARG A 62 20.87 -14.32 6.32
N ILE A 63 19.99 -14.18 5.36
CA ILE A 63 20.28 -13.88 3.95
C ILE A 63 19.31 -12.81 3.45
N LEU A 64 19.47 -12.38 2.20
CA LEU A 64 18.53 -11.49 1.51
C LEU A 64 18.11 -12.12 0.19
N ALA A 65 16.82 -12.38 0.02
CA ALA A 65 16.19 -12.91 -1.19
C ALA A 65 16.07 -11.80 -2.27
N SER A 66 17.21 -11.21 -2.65
CA SER A 66 17.28 -9.95 -3.41
C SER A 66 16.78 -10.04 -4.84
N ASP A 67 16.56 -11.24 -5.40
CA ASP A 67 15.99 -11.40 -6.73
C ASP A 67 14.47 -11.29 -6.71
N HIS A 68 13.75 -12.33 -6.28
CA HIS A 68 12.28 -12.41 -6.36
C HIS A 68 11.54 -11.54 -5.33
N GLU A 69 12.17 -11.19 -4.21
CA GLU A 69 11.65 -10.27 -3.20
C GLU A 69 12.32 -8.89 -3.23
N GLY A 70 13.18 -8.64 -4.21
CA GLY A 70 13.89 -7.38 -4.41
C GLY A 70 13.74 -6.85 -5.83
N LEU A 71 14.64 -7.30 -6.74
CA LEU A 71 14.72 -6.82 -8.11
C LEU A 71 13.43 -6.99 -8.91
N GLN A 72 12.77 -8.15 -8.81
CA GLN A 72 11.52 -8.40 -9.53
C GLN A 72 10.41 -7.47 -9.04
N VAL A 73 10.35 -7.21 -7.74
CA VAL A 73 9.41 -6.26 -7.13
C VAL A 73 9.69 -4.83 -7.58
N ALA A 74 10.95 -4.42 -7.61
CA ALA A 74 11.33 -3.09 -8.09
C ALA A 74 10.93 -2.88 -9.57
N ARG A 75 11.17 -3.86 -10.43
CA ARG A 75 10.73 -3.82 -11.83
C ARG A 75 9.22 -3.70 -11.97
N TRP A 76 8.50 -4.48 -11.16
CA TRP A 76 7.05 -4.43 -11.14
C TRP A 76 6.54 -3.04 -10.72
N LEU A 77 7.09 -2.45 -9.65
CA LEU A 77 6.73 -1.10 -9.20
C LEU A 77 6.99 -0.05 -10.28
N ASN A 78 8.13 -0.13 -10.97
CA ASN A 78 8.48 0.82 -12.03
C ASN A 78 7.49 0.79 -13.21
N GLN A 79 6.87 -0.35 -13.54
CA GLN A 79 5.83 -0.45 -14.57
C GLN A 79 4.61 0.43 -14.27
N TYR A 80 4.42 0.78 -13.00
CA TYR A 80 3.31 1.62 -12.53
C TYR A 80 3.75 3.03 -12.09
N GLY A 81 4.93 3.46 -12.54
CA GLY A 81 5.44 4.80 -12.27
C GLY A 81 5.92 5.03 -10.82
N ILE A 82 6.12 3.96 -10.06
CA ILE A 82 6.58 4.02 -8.66
C ILE A 82 8.09 3.80 -8.63
N ALA A 83 8.83 4.72 -8.03
CA ALA A 83 10.27 4.54 -7.80
C ALA A 83 10.49 3.46 -6.73
N ALA A 84 11.50 2.60 -6.92
CA ALA A 84 11.80 1.51 -6.00
C ALA A 84 13.26 1.56 -5.55
N PHE A 85 13.47 1.24 -4.27
CA PHE A 85 14.76 1.28 -3.61
C PHE A 85 14.95 -0.05 -2.87
N VAL A 86 15.71 -0.98 -3.47
CA VAL A 86 15.94 -2.30 -2.85
C VAL A 86 17.02 -2.17 -1.78
N LEU A 87 16.62 -2.43 -0.54
CA LEU A 87 17.50 -2.29 0.62
C LEU A 87 18.30 -3.57 0.85
N ARG A 88 19.62 -3.45 0.82
CA ARG A 88 20.53 -4.42 1.38
C ARG A 88 20.88 -4.00 2.79
N TYR A 89 20.13 -4.51 3.76
CA TYR A 89 20.37 -4.28 5.19
C TYR A 89 21.27 -5.35 5.80
N ARG A 90 21.96 -5.00 6.88
CA ARG A 90 22.84 -5.92 7.60
C ARG A 90 22.05 -7.00 8.34
N VAL A 91 22.54 -8.23 8.32
CA VAL A 91 21.84 -9.41 8.83
C VAL A 91 22.71 -10.24 9.78
N GLY A 92 22.06 -11.14 10.53
CA GLY A 92 22.71 -12.10 11.39
C GLY A 92 23.52 -13.18 10.63
N PRO A 93 24.38 -13.91 11.34
CA PRO A 93 24.63 -13.84 12.78
C PRO A 93 25.46 -12.63 13.23
N THR A 94 26.10 -11.90 12.31
CA THR A 94 26.98 -10.78 12.63
C THR A 94 26.26 -9.61 13.26
N TYR A 95 25.02 -9.33 12.81
CA TYR A 95 24.26 -8.17 13.26
C TYR A 95 22.91 -8.56 13.83
N PRO A 96 22.54 -8.03 15.01
CA PRO A 96 21.20 -8.20 15.56
C PRO A 96 20.16 -7.40 14.74
N THR A 97 18.88 -7.74 14.88
CA THR A 97 17.78 -7.09 14.15
C THR A 97 17.64 -5.59 14.45
N SER A 98 18.16 -5.11 15.59
CA SER A 98 18.25 -3.68 15.91
C SER A 98 19.15 -2.91 14.93
N VAL A 99 20.21 -3.55 14.42
CA VAL A 99 21.07 -2.96 13.39
C VAL A 99 20.37 -2.94 12.03
N SER A 100 19.62 -3.98 11.69
CA SER A 100 18.79 -3.99 10.49
C SER A 100 17.74 -2.87 10.53
N LEU A 101 17.15 -2.60 11.71
CA LEU A 101 16.21 -1.49 11.90
C LEU A 101 16.89 -0.13 11.69
N LEU A 102 18.10 0.06 12.23
CA LEU A 102 18.90 1.26 12.02
C LEU A 102 19.15 1.50 10.51
N ASP A 103 19.53 0.44 9.78
CA ASP A 103 19.73 0.51 8.33
C ASP A 103 18.44 0.91 7.59
N ALA A 104 17.30 0.32 7.97
CA ALA A 104 16.02 0.61 7.34
C ALA A 104 15.53 2.04 7.62
N GLN A 105 15.67 2.52 8.85
CA GLN A 105 15.37 3.91 9.20
C GLN A 105 16.26 4.89 8.43
N ARG A 106 17.56 4.60 8.34
CA ARG A 106 18.50 5.40 7.53
C ARG A 106 18.12 5.40 6.05
N ALA A 107 17.67 4.27 5.51
CA ALA A 107 17.21 4.18 4.13
C ALA A 107 16.02 5.12 3.86
N VAL A 108 15.05 5.19 4.78
CA VAL A 108 13.92 6.12 4.66
C VAL A 108 14.40 7.57 4.68
N ARG A 109 15.27 7.93 5.62
CA ARG A 109 15.85 9.28 5.71
C ARG A 109 16.61 9.66 4.44
N LEU A 110 17.45 8.76 3.93
CA LEU A 110 18.23 8.98 2.71
C LEU A 110 17.33 9.21 1.49
N VAL A 111 16.31 8.36 1.29
CA VAL A 111 15.35 8.54 0.18
C VAL A 111 14.59 9.85 0.33
N ARG A 112 14.17 10.21 1.54
CA ARG A 112 13.45 11.47 1.81
C ARG A 112 14.32 12.69 1.59
N SER A 113 15.58 12.67 2.01
CA SER A 113 16.54 13.77 1.80
C SER A 113 16.83 14.02 0.31
N ARG A 114 16.70 13.00 -0.53
CA ARG A 114 16.93 13.05 -1.98
C ARG A 114 15.63 12.98 -2.80
N ALA A 115 14.49 13.25 -2.18
CA ALA A 115 13.19 13.12 -2.83
C ALA A 115 13.08 13.94 -4.13
N GLN A 116 13.63 15.15 -4.15
CA GLN A 116 13.64 16.00 -5.36
C GLN A 116 14.41 15.36 -6.50
N GLU A 117 15.56 14.75 -6.22
CA GLU A 117 16.39 14.07 -7.23
C GLU A 117 15.66 12.87 -7.86
N PHE A 118 14.88 12.15 -7.06
CA PHE A 118 14.10 10.99 -7.49
C PHE A 118 12.69 11.32 -7.96
N ALA A 119 12.36 12.61 -8.10
CA ALA A 119 11.02 13.10 -8.43
C ALA A 119 9.92 12.53 -7.51
N LEU A 120 10.20 12.44 -6.20
CA LEU A 120 9.29 11.93 -5.19
C LEU A 120 8.57 13.04 -4.44
N ASP A 121 7.35 12.73 -3.98
CA ASP A 121 6.68 13.47 -2.92
C ASP A 121 7.09 12.87 -1.57
N VAL A 122 7.63 13.70 -0.67
CA VAL A 122 8.08 13.27 0.67
C VAL A 122 6.96 12.64 1.52
N ASN A 123 5.70 12.89 1.16
CA ASN A 123 4.51 12.33 1.80
C ASN A 123 4.00 11.04 1.13
N ARG A 124 4.76 10.45 0.18
CA ARG A 124 4.41 9.24 -0.56
C ARG A 124 5.54 8.21 -0.58
N ILE A 125 6.30 8.16 0.49
CA ILE A 125 7.40 7.21 0.68
C ILE A 125 6.90 6.08 1.57
N GLY A 126 6.85 4.86 1.02
CA GLY A 126 6.43 3.65 1.73
C GLY A 126 7.54 2.63 1.87
N MET A 127 7.24 1.58 2.64
CA MET A 127 8.13 0.45 2.81
C MET A 127 7.36 -0.85 2.57
N LEU A 128 7.87 -1.68 1.67
CA LEU A 128 7.36 -2.99 1.36
C LEU A 128 8.41 -4.03 1.77
N GLY A 129 7.97 -5.12 2.40
CA GLY A 129 8.90 -6.16 2.78
C GLY A 129 8.27 -7.52 2.90
N PHE A 130 9.10 -8.54 2.77
CA PHE A 130 8.69 -9.93 2.72
C PHE A 130 9.25 -10.68 3.93
N SER A 131 8.45 -11.54 4.58
CA SER A 131 8.93 -12.38 5.68
C SER A 131 9.66 -11.57 6.77
N ALA A 132 10.95 -11.80 6.97
CA ALA A 132 11.82 -10.99 7.85
C ALA A 132 11.91 -9.52 7.39
N GLY A 133 11.94 -9.26 6.08
CA GLY A 133 11.86 -7.90 5.52
C GLY A 133 10.51 -7.25 5.76
N GLY A 134 9.43 -8.04 5.82
CA GLY A 134 8.09 -7.59 6.23
C GLY A 134 8.03 -7.21 7.72
N HIS A 135 8.67 -7.98 8.58
CA HIS A 135 8.88 -7.59 9.98
C HIS A 135 9.66 -6.27 10.07
N LEU A 136 10.71 -6.10 9.27
CA LEU A 136 11.49 -4.87 9.25
C LEU A 136 10.63 -3.67 8.79
N ALA A 137 9.77 -3.86 7.78
CA ALA A 137 8.82 -2.84 7.35
C ALA A 137 7.83 -2.45 8.45
N LEU A 138 7.29 -3.43 9.20
CA LEU A 138 6.46 -3.19 10.37
C LEU A 138 7.22 -2.48 11.50
N ALA A 139 8.48 -2.87 11.75
CA ALA A 139 9.31 -2.22 12.76
C ALA A 139 9.55 -0.74 12.45
N VAL A 140 9.80 -0.39 11.19
CA VAL A 140 9.93 1.03 10.77
C VAL A 140 8.57 1.74 10.86
N ALA A 141 7.48 1.11 10.42
CA ALA A 141 6.15 1.72 10.45
C ALA A 141 5.67 2.04 11.89
N THR A 142 6.09 1.26 12.88
CA THR A 142 5.70 1.40 14.29
C THR A 142 6.68 2.19 15.15
N LYS A 143 7.96 2.28 14.73
CA LYS A 143 9.07 2.89 15.48
C LYS A 143 9.78 4.02 14.71
N GLY A 144 9.24 4.46 13.59
CA GLY A 144 9.76 5.61 12.85
C GLY A 144 9.67 6.89 13.69
N ASP A 145 10.64 7.77 13.53
CA ASP A 145 10.78 9.03 14.25
C ASP A 145 10.82 10.24 13.32
N GLN A 146 10.80 11.43 13.88
CA GLN A 146 10.84 12.72 13.15
C GLN A 146 12.25 13.12 12.71
N GLY A 147 13.29 12.35 13.06
CA GLY A 147 14.68 12.73 12.89
C GLY A 147 15.20 13.62 14.02
N ASP A 148 16.50 13.85 14.02
CA ASP A 148 17.18 14.72 14.99
C ASP A 148 17.59 16.03 14.31
N ALA A 149 16.83 17.10 14.55
CA ALA A 149 17.09 18.42 13.95
C ALA A 149 18.47 19.01 14.33
N GLN A 150 19.14 18.46 15.35
CA GLN A 150 20.48 18.89 15.79
C GLN A 150 21.60 17.96 15.28
N ALA A 151 21.29 16.90 14.54
CA ALA A 151 22.29 16.01 13.99
C ALA A 151 23.22 16.76 13.01
N GLU A 152 24.51 16.46 13.06
CA GLU A 152 25.50 17.02 12.11
C GLU A 152 25.28 16.49 10.68
N ASP A 153 24.84 15.24 10.56
CA ASP A 153 24.48 14.63 9.28
C ASP A 153 23.06 15.08 8.86
N PRO A 154 22.91 15.84 7.76
CA PRO A 154 21.60 16.32 7.30
C PRO A 154 20.59 15.19 7.00
N ILE A 155 21.08 13.98 6.74
CA ILE A 155 20.20 12.84 6.51
C ILE A 155 19.55 12.40 7.82
N GLU A 156 20.24 12.45 8.95
CA GLU A 156 19.66 12.13 10.27
C GLU A 156 18.65 13.17 10.75
N GLN A 157 18.65 14.38 10.18
CA GLN A 157 17.62 15.39 10.43
C GLN A 157 16.28 15.05 9.77
N GLN A 158 16.24 14.11 8.80
CA GLN A 158 15.03 13.69 8.12
C GLN A 158 14.24 12.68 8.95
N SER A 159 12.91 12.71 8.83
CA SER A 159 12.04 11.71 9.45
C SER A 159 12.26 10.32 8.84
N SER A 160 12.30 9.29 9.70
CA SER A 160 12.26 7.89 9.31
C SER A 160 10.84 7.31 9.23
N GLN A 161 9.79 8.10 9.51
CA GLN A 161 8.41 7.67 9.38
C GLN A 161 8.05 7.41 7.92
N VAL A 162 7.46 6.26 7.65
CA VAL A 162 6.92 5.95 6.32
C VAL A 162 5.46 6.40 6.21
N ASN A 163 5.00 6.68 5.00
CA ASN A 163 3.62 7.09 4.75
C ASN A 163 2.68 5.90 4.61
N PHE A 164 3.22 4.72 4.34
CA PHE A 164 2.51 3.43 4.32
C PHE A 164 3.48 2.27 4.44
N ALA A 165 2.97 1.11 4.88
CA ALA A 165 3.73 -0.13 4.93
C ALA A 165 2.99 -1.30 4.27
N VAL A 166 3.75 -2.21 3.64
CA VAL A 166 3.24 -3.38 2.93
C VAL A 166 3.97 -4.63 3.42
N PRO A 167 3.59 -5.19 4.58
CA PRO A 167 4.13 -6.45 5.06
C PRO A 167 3.49 -7.63 4.32
N VAL A 168 4.32 -8.44 3.64
CA VAL A 168 3.91 -9.62 2.89
C VAL A 168 4.43 -10.85 3.64
N TYR A 169 3.55 -11.77 4.01
CA TYR A 169 3.80 -12.94 4.88
C TYR A 169 4.81 -12.66 6.01
N ALA A 170 4.62 -11.52 6.65
CA ALA A 170 5.56 -10.99 7.64
C ALA A 170 5.45 -11.69 8.99
N VAL A 171 6.58 -11.82 9.68
CA VAL A 171 6.56 -12.07 11.12
C VAL A 171 6.15 -10.77 11.82
N THR A 172 5.24 -10.87 12.77
CA THR A 172 4.80 -9.74 13.61
C THR A 172 5.43 -9.77 14.99
N ASN A 173 5.50 -10.96 15.58
CA ASN A 173 5.99 -11.16 16.95
C ASN A 173 6.60 -12.54 17.08
N GLY A 174 7.91 -12.60 17.32
CA GLY A 174 8.65 -13.85 17.38
C GLY A 174 8.19 -14.75 18.56
N ALA A 175 7.90 -14.17 19.71
CA ALA A 175 7.42 -14.93 20.87
C ALA A 175 6.05 -15.57 20.62
N LYS A 176 5.14 -14.83 19.99
CA LYS A 176 3.78 -15.33 19.66
C LYS A 176 3.76 -16.29 18.46
N ARG A 177 4.87 -16.40 17.73
CA ARG A 177 5.06 -17.40 16.67
C ARG A 177 5.60 -18.73 17.20
N GLY A 178 5.95 -18.81 18.48
CA GLY A 178 6.56 -20.00 19.09
C GLY A 178 8.08 -20.14 18.81
N ARG A 179 8.74 -19.05 18.38
CA ARG A 179 10.19 -18.96 18.23
C ARG A 179 10.79 -17.98 19.25
N LYS A 180 12.13 -17.88 19.30
CA LYS A 180 12.81 -16.99 20.26
C LYS A 180 12.42 -15.53 20.03
N ALA A 181 12.01 -14.86 21.10
CA ALA A 181 11.52 -13.48 21.06
C ALA A 181 12.57 -12.44 20.66
N ASP A 182 13.84 -12.73 20.87
CA ASP A 182 14.98 -11.86 20.57
C ASP A 182 15.29 -11.75 19.08
N GLU A 183 14.84 -12.71 18.26
CA GLU A 183 15.06 -12.69 16.80
C GLU A 183 14.09 -11.74 16.08
N TYR A 184 12.84 -11.66 16.52
CA TYR A 184 11.81 -10.79 15.97
C TYR A 184 11.11 -10.01 17.08
N THR A 185 11.43 -8.73 17.19
CA THR A 185 10.84 -7.87 18.22
C THR A 185 9.33 -7.74 17.99
N PRO A 186 8.50 -7.65 19.05
CA PRO A 186 7.05 -7.52 18.89
C PRO A 186 6.68 -6.18 18.27
N THR A 187 6.23 -6.21 17.02
CA THR A 187 5.77 -5.01 16.29
C THR A 187 4.32 -4.67 16.62
N ASP A 188 3.48 -5.68 16.92
CA ASP A 188 2.10 -5.49 17.37
C ASP A 188 1.99 -4.67 18.66
N GLU A 189 2.95 -4.82 19.56
CA GLU A 189 3.01 -4.10 20.85
C GLU A 189 3.52 -2.66 20.69
N SER A 190 4.12 -2.34 19.54
CA SER A 190 4.64 -1.00 19.21
C SER A 190 3.65 -0.17 18.39
N VAL A 191 2.51 -0.74 17.98
CA VAL A 191 1.46 -0.03 17.22
C VAL A 191 0.88 1.10 18.08
N ASN A 192 0.74 2.26 17.45
CA ASN A 192 0.16 3.46 18.08
C ASN A 192 -0.62 4.27 17.01
N PRO A 193 -1.39 5.30 17.36
CA PRO A 193 -2.19 6.07 16.40
C PRO A 193 -1.40 6.77 15.28
N GLN A 194 -0.09 6.94 15.43
CA GLN A 194 0.81 7.52 14.42
C GLN A 194 1.41 6.46 13.50
N THR A 195 1.19 5.18 13.77
CA THR A 195 1.64 4.07 12.91
C THR A 195 1.09 4.26 11.48
N ALA A 196 1.94 4.05 10.49
CA ALA A 196 1.57 4.19 9.09
C ALA A 196 0.45 3.20 8.68
N PRO A 197 -0.47 3.60 7.79
CA PRO A 197 -1.45 2.69 7.22
C PRO A 197 -0.80 1.48 6.56
N CYS A 198 -1.38 0.29 6.74
CA CYS A 198 -0.81 -0.97 6.28
C CYS A 198 -1.69 -1.69 5.24
N PHE A 199 -1.03 -2.26 4.22
CA PHE A 199 -1.62 -3.24 3.32
C PHE A 199 -0.94 -4.60 3.57
N ILE A 200 -1.66 -5.54 4.13
CA ILE A 200 -1.12 -6.80 4.68
C ILE A 200 -1.51 -7.95 3.78
N VAL A 201 -0.55 -8.80 3.41
CA VAL A 201 -0.76 -9.99 2.58
C VAL A 201 -0.21 -11.23 3.27
N HIS A 202 -0.96 -12.33 3.22
CA HIS A 202 -0.55 -13.62 3.74
C HIS A 202 -1.23 -14.77 3.00
N THR A 203 -0.77 -16.00 3.24
CA THR A 203 -1.42 -17.22 2.80
C THR A 203 -1.74 -18.10 4.02
N HIS A 204 -2.88 -18.80 4.00
CA HIS A 204 -3.33 -19.62 5.13
C HIS A 204 -2.40 -20.83 5.37
N GLU A 205 -1.92 -21.42 4.28
CA GLU A 205 -1.08 -22.64 4.32
C GLU A 205 0.42 -22.36 4.52
N ASP A 206 0.83 -21.11 4.76
CA ASP A 206 2.22 -20.77 5.02
C ASP A 206 2.78 -21.57 6.21
N ALA A 207 3.61 -22.57 5.90
CA ALA A 207 4.21 -23.47 6.89
C ALA A 207 5.38 -22.86 7.67
N ILE A 208 5.90 -21.69 7.25
CA ILE A 208 7.07 -21.02 7.84
C ILE A 208 6.63 -19.91 8.79
N VAL A 209 5.68 -19.08 8.35
CA VAL A 209 5.12 -17.98 9.14
C VAL A 209 3.60 -18.17 9.20
N PRO A 210 3.03 -18.56 10.35
CA PRO A 210 1.59 -18.77 10.45
C PRO A 210 0.79 -17.50 10.11
N ALA A 211 -0.33 -17.65 9.39
CA ALA A 211 -1.22 -16.54 9.03
C ALA A 211 -1.74 -15.74 10.25
N SER A 212 -1.70 -16.35 11.46
CA SER A 212 -1.99 -15.66 12.71
C SER A 212 -1.08 -14.45 12.97
N GLN A 213 0.10 -14.38 12.35
CA GLN A 213 0.97 -13.21 12.45
C GLN A 213 0.37 -12.00 11.71
N ALA A 214 -0.29 -12.23 10.57
CA ALA A 214 -0.99 -11.17 9.82
C ALA A 214 -2.25 -10.69 10.56
N THR A 215 -3.03 -11.59 11.15
CA THR A 215 -4.20 -11.20 11.94
C THR A 215 -3.81 -10.49 13.24
N LEU A 216 -2.67 -10.85 13.84
CA LEU A 216 -2.15 -10.20 15.04
C LEU A 216 -1.84 -8.72 14.81
N ILE A 217 -1.11 -8.39 13.74
CA ILE A 217 -0.80 -6.99 13.44
C ILE A 217 -2.04 -6.23 12.98
N TYR A 218 -2.94 -6.86 12.20
CA TYR A 218 -4.19 -6.24 11.78
C TYR A 218 -5.06 -5.84 12.99
N ASP A 219 -5.20 -6.73 13.98
CA ASP A 219 -5.97 -6.47 15.20
C ASP A 219 -5.35 -5.33 16.03
N ALA A 220 -4.02 -5.27 16.13
CA ALA A 220 -3.33 -4.17 16.80
C ALA A 220 -3.57 -2.82 16.09
N LEU A 221 -3.49 -2.79 14.76
CA LEU A 221 -3.78 -1.60 13.95
C LEU A 221 -5.24 -1.15 14.10
N LEU A 222 -6.18 -2.10 14.06
CA LEU A 222 -7.62 -1.83 14.24
C LEU A 222 -7.90 -1.19 15.61
N ARG A 223 -7.32 -1.73 16.68
CA ARG A 223 -7.45 -1.17 18.04
C ARG A 223 -6.86 0.23 18.17
N ALA A 224 -5.79 0.52 17.47
CA ALA A 224 -5.15 1.85 17.46
C ALA A 224 -5.86 2.86 16.51
N GLY A 225 -6.92 2.46 15.79
CA GLY A 225 -7.60 3.31 14.82
C GLY A 225 -6.81 3.55 13.52
N VAL A 226 -5.75 2.78 13.30
CA VAL A 226 -4.91 2.88 12.10
C VAL A 226 -5.60 2.14 10.95
N LYS A 227 -5.64 2.77 9.79
CA LYS A 227 -6.25 2.17 8.59
C LYS A 227 -5.39 1.02 8.06
N ALA A 228 -5.98 -0.15 7.92
CA ALA A 228 -5.33 -1.33 7.38
C ALA A 228 -6.26 -2.11 6.43
N GLU A 229 -5.66 -2.81 5.47
CA GLU A 229 -6.33 -3.79 4.60
C GLU A 229 -5.57 -5.10 4.69
N LEU A 230 -6.27 -6.22 4.89
CA LEU A 230 -5.68 -7.55 5.08
C LEU A 230 -6.25 -8.52 4.04
N HIS A 231 -5.37 -9.22 3.37
CA HIS A 231 -5.69 -10.32 2.46
C HIS A 231 -4.99 -11.60 2.91
N ILE A 232 -5.76 -12.66 3.12
CA ILE A 232 -5.26 -14.01 3.40
C ILE A 232 -5.82 -14.92 2.32
N PHE A 233 -4.94 -15.39 1.42
CA PHE A 233 -5.28 -16.36 0.40
C PHE A 233 -5.32 -17.77 1.03
N ASN A 234 -6.16 -18.67 0.50
CA ASN A 234 -6.27 -20.02 1.07
C ASN A 234 -4.97 -20.80 0.89
N ASP A 235 -4.55 -20.94 -0.36
CA ASP A 235 -3.35 -21.68 -0.72
C ASP A 235 -2.15 -20.73 -0.92
N GLY A 236 -0.96 -21.27 -0.93
CA GLY A 236 0.27 -20.54 -1.27
C GLY A 236 1.39 -20.76 -0.27
N GLU A 237 2.56 -21.02 -0.82
CA GLU A 237 3.80 -21.25 -0.09
C GLU A 237 4.40 -19.97 0.46
N HIS A 238 5.29 -20.10 1.47
CA HIS A 238 6.09 -19.00 1.96
C HIS A 238 7.18 -18.59 0.94
N GLY A 239 7.46 -17.28 0.82
CA GLY A 239 8.60 -16.80 0.03
C GLY A 239 8.34 -16.69 -1.47
N VAL A 240 7.09 -16.53 -1.89
CA VAL A 240 6.71 -16.50 -3.32
C VAL A 240 6.87 -15.13 -4.01
N GLY A 241 7.28 -14.09 -3.29
CA GLY A 241 7.46 -12.75 -3.85
C GLY A 241 6.18 -12.21 -4.48
N LEU A 242 6.23 -11.85 -5.77
CA LEU A 242 5.03 -11.44 -6.54
C LEU A 242 4.08 -12.59 -6.88
N ALA A 243 4.44 -13.83 -6.52
CA ALA A 243 3.68 -15.06 -6.81
C ALA A 243 3.38 -15.26 -8.31
N ALA A 244 4.31 -14.86 -9.20
CA ALA A 244 4.10 -14.97 -10.64
C ALA A 244 3.80 -16.41 -11.06
N GLY A 245 2.65 -16.61 -11.74
CA GLY A 245 2.19 -17.92 -12.18
C GLY A 245 1.21 -18.62 -11.24
N ASP A 246 1.05 -18.16 -10.01
CA ASP A 246 -0.01 -18.61 -9.11
C ASP A 246 -1.34 -17.95 -9.50
N PRO A 247 -2.45 -18.70 -9.69
CA PRO A 247 -3.70 -18.13 -10.18
C PRO A 247 -4.38 -17.19 -9.18
N ASP A 248 -4.17 -17.40 -7.88
CA ASP A 248 -4.86 -16.68 -6.81
C ASP A 248 -3.94 -15.67 -6.10
N VAL A 249 -2.78 -16.13 -5.62
CA VAL A 249 -1.87 -15.26 -4.86
C VAL A 249 -1.30 -14.15 -5.73
N ALA A 250 -1.09 -14.36 -7.05
CA ALA A 250 -0.63 -13.31 -7.98
C ALA A 250 -1.62 -12.14 -8.15
N GLU A 251 -2.80 -12.19 -7.53
CA GLU A 251 -3.69 -11.02 -7.45
C GLU A 251 -3.27 -9.97 -6.42
N TRP A 252 -2.45 -10.34 -5.40
CA TRP A 252 -2.08 -9.39 -4.36
C TRP A 252 -1.38 -8.10 -4.87
N PRO A 253 -0.50 -8.14 -5.88
CA PRO A 253 0.09 -6.92 -6.40
C PRO A 253 -0.94 -5.97 -7.03
N LYS A 254 -1.96 -6.51 -7.73
CA LYS A 254 -3.06 -5.72 -8.29
C LYS A 254 -3.94 -5.10 -7.19
N LEU A 255 -4.18 -5.86 -6.11
CA LEU A 255 -4.90 -5.36 -4.93
C LEU A 255 -4.13 -4.23 -4.25
N LEU A 256 -2.79 -4.34 -4.13
CA LEU A 256 -1.93 -3.27 -3.63
C LEU A 256 -2.03 -2.01 -4.48
N LEU A 257 -1.93 -2.11 -5.82
CA LEU A 257 -2.07 -0.95 -6.70
C LEU A 257 -3.42 -0.26 -6.54
N ARG A 258 -4.50 -1.04 -6.41
CA ARG A 258 -5.84 -0.53 -6.14
C ARG A 258 -5.90 0.21 -4.80
N TRP A 259 -5.25 -0.33 -3.77
CA TRP A 259 -5.18 0.27 -2.45
C TRP A 259 -4.36 1.59 -2.48
N LEU A 260 -3.17 1.59 -3.09
CA LEU A 260 -2.33 2.78 -3.26
C LEU A 260 -3.08 3.88 -4.02
N ARG A 261 -3.77 3.52 -5.10
CA ARG A 261 -4.61 4.43 -5.88
C ARG A 261 -5.73 5.04 -5.03
N ARG A 262 -6.48 4.22 -4.29
CA ARG A 262 -7.57 4.71 -3.42
C ARG A 262 -7.07 5.64 -2.33
N ARG A 263 -5.85 5.45 -1.86
CA ARG A 263 -5.24 6.33 -0.86
C ARG A 263 -4.64 7.61 -1.46
N GLY A 264 -4.67 7.78 -2.78
CA GLY A 264 -4.09 8.95 -3.46
C GLY A 264 -2.57 8.97 -3.47
N LEU A 265 -1.93 7.80 -3.31
CA LEU A 265 -0.47 7.71 -3.28
C LEU A 265 0.15 7.69 -4.69
N LEU A 266 -0.66 7.49 -5.75
CA LEU A 266 -0.23 7.43 -7.14
C LEU A 266 -0.60 8.68 -7.96
N ALA A 267 -0.97 9.79 -7.32
CA ALA A 267 -1.35 11.01 -8.00
C ALA A 267 -0.79 12.24 -7.29
N HIS A 268 -0.39 13.24 -8.06
CA HIS A 268 0.16 14.50 -7.52
C HIS A 268 -0.93 15.49 -7.11
N GLU A 269 -2.11 15.39 -7.72
CA GLU A 269 -3.19 16.33 -7.54
C GLU A 269 -3.90 16.13 -6.20
N GLU A 270 -4.35 17.23 -5.62
CA GLU A 270 -5.11 17.21 -4.39
C GLU A 270 -6.53 16.67 -4.58
N ARG A 271 -6.98 15.90 -3.59
CA ARG A 271 -8.37 15.47 -3.49
C ARG A 271 -9.28 16.60 -3.03
N CYS A 272 -10.54 16.54 -3.44
CA CYS A 272 -11.58 17.43 -2.93
C CYS A 272 -12.69 16.64 -2.24
N ALA A 273 -13.38 17.28 -1.29
CA ALA A 273 -14.62 16.73 -0.76
C ALA A 273 -15.75 16.87 -1.79
N VAL A 274 -16.64 15.89 -1.86
CA VAL A 274 -17.86 15.94 -2.69
C VAL A 274 -19.06 15.66 -1.79
N ARG A 275 -20.06 16.52 -1.88
CA ARG A 275 -21.36 16.35 -1.22
C ARG A 275 -22.49 16.51 -2.23
N GLY A 276 -23.61 15.87 -1.98
CA GLY A 276 -24.75 15.96 -2.86
C GLY A 276 -25.88 15.05 -2.46
N SER A 277 -26.81 14.84 -3.38
CA SER A 277 -27.95 13.95 -3.17
C SER A 277 -28.20 13.05 -4.37
N VAL A 278 -28.76 11.86 -4.12
CA VAL A 278 -29.23 10.95 -5.17
C VAL A 278 -30.70 10.60 -4.92
N LEU A 279 -31.54 11.03 -5.84
CA LEU A 279 -32.96 10.74 -5.83
C LEU A 279 -33.36 9.93 -7.05
N CYS A 280 -34.26 8.97 -6.91
CA CYS A 280 -34.90 8.25 -7.99
C CYS A 280 -36.44 8.45 -7.86
N ALA A 281 -37.08 8.97 -8.91
CA ALA A 281 -38.48 9.37 -8.90
C ALA A 281 -38.85 10.25 -7.66
N GLU A 282 -38.00 11.27 -7.40
CA GLU A 282 -38.11 12.22 -6.27
C GLU A 282 -38.03 11.58 -4.87
N GLN A 283 -37.67 10.32 -4.77
CA GLN A 283 -37.44 9.61 -3.51
C GLN A 283 -35.96 9.28 -3.31
N PRO A 284 -35.44 9.30 -2.07
CA PRO A 284 -34.09 8.84 -1.78
C PRO A 284 -33.85 7.43 -2.33
N LEU A 285 -32.74 7.25 -3.04
CA LEU A 285 -32.32 5.92 -3.46
C LEU A 285 -32.19 5.03 -2.20
N GLY A 286 -32.66 3.79 -2.28
CA GLY A 286 -32.60 2.85 -1.15
C GLY A 286 -31.19 2.52 -0.72
N LEU A 287 -30.72 1.30 -0.95
CA LEU A 287 -29.32 0.91 -0.73
C LEU A 287 -28.57 0.93 -2.04
N GLY A 288 -27.42 1.60 -2.11
CA GLY A 288 -26.63 1.66 -3.32
C GLY A 288 -25.21 2.15 -3.11
N TRP A 289 -24.41 2.04 -4.15
CA TRP A 289 -23.08 2.64 -4.23
C TRP A 289 -23.06 3.78 -5.24
N LEU A 290 -22.47 4.90 -4.85
CA LEU A 290 -22.03 5.94 -5.77
C LEU A 290 -20.51 5.84 -5.90
N THR A 291 -20.02 5.72 -7.14
CA THR A 291 -18.59 5.63 -7.45
C THR A 291 -18.22 6.69 -8.48
N LEU A 292 -17.15 7.42 -8.22
CA LEU A 292 -16.55 8.38 -9.12
C LEU A 292 -15.24 7.80 -9.64
N ILE A 293 -15.23 7.39 -10.91
CA ILE A 293 -14.08 6.76 -11.57
C ILE A 293 -13.39 7.83 -12.42
N PRO A 294 -12.17 8.24 -12.08
CA PRO A 294 -11.46 9.26 -12.83
C PRO A 294 -11.03 8.75 -14.21
N LYS A 295 -10.94 9.66 -15.17
CA LYS A 295 -10.41 9.36 -16.51
C LYS A 295 -8.95 8.89 -16.46
N HIS A 296 -8.15 9.45 -15.58
CA HIS A 296 -6.75 9.06 -15.38
C HIS A 296 -6.64 7.82 -14.49
N ALA A 297 -5.95 6.79 -14.99
CA ALA A 297 -5.86 5.49 -14.31
C ALA A 297 -5.14 5.53 -12.95
N GLN A 298 -4.25 6.49 -12.72
CA GLN A 298 -3.53 6.65 -11.44
C GLN A 298 -4.31 7.47 -10.40
N HIS A 299 -5.30 8.26 -10.81
CA HIS A 299 -6.11 9.06 -9.90
C HIS A 299 -7.00 8.19 -9.02
N PRO A 300 -7.28 8.62 -7.78
CA PRO A 300 -8.07 7.84 -6.84
C PRO A 300 -9.52 7.68 -7.28
N ILE A 301 -10.03 6.45 -7.20
CA ILE A 301 -11.47 6.19 -7.29
C ILE A 301 -12.08 6.62 -5.96
N ALA A 302 -13.09 7.49 -6.01
CA ALA A 302 -13.86 7.88 -4.83
C ALA A 302 -15.20 7.16 -4.82
N ARG A 303 -15.70 6.80 -3.63
CA ARG A 303 -16.99 6.12 -3.50
C ARG A 303 -17.63 6.41 -2.15
N THR A 304 -18.95 6.33 -2.13
CA THR A 304 -19.75 6.36 -0.90
C THR A 304 -20.91 5.38 -1.00
N PHE A 305 -21.37 4.92 0.15
CA PHE A 305 -22.56 4.11 0.24
C PHE A 305 -23.77 5.02 0.43
N LEU A 306 -24.82 4.81 -0.35
CA LEU A 306 -26.06 5.57 -0.29
C LEU A 306 -27.04 4.88 0.64
N HIS A 307 -27.69 5.65 1.49
CA HIS A 307 -28.64 5.16 2.48
C HIS A 307 -29.94 5.95 2.42
N LYS A 308 -31.08 5.28 2.37
CA LYS A 308 -32.40 5.92 2.43
C LYS A 308 -32.58 6.80 3.68
N ARG A 309 -31.98 6.40 4.82
CA ARG A 309 -32.05 7.11 6.10
C ARG A 309 -31.46 8.51 6.06
N GLU A 310 -30.57 8.78 5.15
CA GLU A 310 -29.90 10.08 4.97
C GLU A 310 -30.67 11.01 4.01
N GLY A 311 -31.91 10.66 3.64
CA GLY A 311 -32.70 11.46 2.72
C GLY A 311 -32.15 11.57 1.30
N GLY A 312 -31.26 10.63 0.92
CA GLY A 312 -30.53 10.66 -0.35
C GLY A 312 -29.25 11.51 -0.32
N GLU A 313 -28.98 12.22 0.78
CA GLU A 313 -27.76 13.02 0.93
C GLU A 313 -26.52 12.12 1.09
N PHE A 314 -25.38 12.58 0.58
CA PHE A 314 -24.10 11.93 0.78
C PHE A 314 -22.95 12.93 0.96
N LEU A 315 -21.89 12.48 1.62
CA LEU A 315 -20.61 13.18 1.75
C LEU A 315 -19.46 12.20 1.50
N ILE A 316 -18.59 12.54 0.56
CA ILE A 316 -17.28 11.94 0.43
C ILE A 316 -16.27 12.95 0.97
N ALA A 317 -15.69 12.69 2.12
CA ALA A 317 -14.71 13.57 2.74
C ALA A 317 -13.44 13.69 1.87
N LYS A 318 -12.69 14.80 2.02
CA LYS A 318 -11.51 15.12 1.19
C LYS A 318 -10.51 13.95 1.12
N GLU A 319 -10.23 13.30 2.22
CA GLU A 319 -9.26 12.19 2.32
C GLU A 319 -9.66 10.93 1.53
N ASN A 320 -10.96 10.77 1.21
CA ASN A 320 -11.50 9.69 0.39
C ASN A 320 -12.11 10.19 -0.93
N GLY A 321 -12.02 11.49 -1.17
CA GLY A 321 -12.66 12.17 -2.29
C GLY A 321 -11.93 11.98 -3.62
N PRO A 322 -12.55 12.41 -4.72
CA PRO A 322 -11.94 12.44 -6.04
C PRO A 322 -10.94 13.60 -6.17
N ILE A 323 -10.22 13.60 -7.27
CA ILE A 323 -9.51 14.77 -7.81
C ILE A 323 -10.47 15.60 -8.65
N VAL A 324 -10.22 16.90 -8.79
CA VAL A 324 -11.00 17.78 -9.67
C VAL A 324 -10.84 17.33 -11.14
N GLY A 325 -11.90 17.43 -11.94
CA GLY A 325 -11.94 17.12 -13.36
C GLY A 325 -12.88 15.98 -13.76
N GLN A 326 -12.66 15.42 -14.94
CA GLN A 326 -13.57 14.46 -15.58
C GLN A 326 -13.56 13.08 -14.92
N HIS A 327 -14.77 12.61 -14.62
CA HIS A 327 -15.02 11.29 -14.03
C HIS A 327 -16.18 10.60 -14.76
N THR A 328 -16.20 9.28 -14.64
CA THR A 328 -17.41 8.49 -14.85
C THR A 328 -18.09 8.31 -13.51
N LEU A 329 -19.32 8.81 -13.38
CA LEU A 329 -20.19 8.54 -12.24
C LEU A 329 -20.89 7.21 -12.49
N GLN A 330 -20.79 6.30 -11.53
CA GLN A 330 -21.59 5.07 -11.50
C GLN A 330 -22.46 5.03 -10.24
N ILE A 331 -23.70 4.69 -10.39
CA ILE A 331 -24.63 4.40 -9.29
C ILE A 331 -25.12 2.96 -9.44
N HIS A 332 -24.78 2.12 -8.47
CA HIS A 332 -25.31 0.77 -8.37
C HIS A 332 -26.41 0.73 -7.34
N TRP A 333 -27.62 0.47 -7.77
CA TRP A 333 -28.80 0.30 -6.91
C TRP A 333 -28.91 -1.16 -6.45
N ILE A 334 -28.60 -1.43 -5.18
CA ILE A 334 -28.48 -2.80 -4.64
C ILE A 334 -29.83 -3.38 -4.26
N SER A 335 -30.73 -2.57 -3.70
CA SER A 335 -32.03 -3.02 -3.22
C SER A 335 -33.11 -2.02 -3.54
N GLN A 336 -33.96 -2.37 -4.46
CA GLN A 336 -35.35 -1.99 -4.44
C GLN A 336 -36.02 -2.86 -3.38
N GLN A 337 -36.96 -2.34 -2.64
CA GLN A 337 -37.60 -3.03 -1.53
C GLN A 337 -38.05 -4.43 -1.94
N ALA A 338 -37.40 -5.48 -1.40
CA ALA A 338 -37.82 -6.86 -1.67
C ALA A 338 -39.29 -7.01 -1.33
N GLN A 339 -40.12 -7.31 -2.30
CA GLN A 339 -41.54 -7.59 -2.07
C GLN A 339 -41.65 -9.05 -1.63
N TYR A 340 -42.07 -9.23 -0.39
CA TYR A 340 -42.49 -10.53 0.13
C TYR A 340 -43.92 -10.75 -0.35
N ASP A 341 -44.12 -11.78 -1.21
CA ASP A 341 -45.40 -12.09 -1.78
C ASP A 341 -46.28 -13.01 -0.88
N GLY A 342 -45.84 -13.28 0.33
CA GLY A 342 -46.52 -14.16 1.27
C GLY A 342 -46.23 -15.66 1.03
N SER A 343 -45.57 -16.06 -0.06
CA SER A 343 -45.28 -17.46 -0.39
C SER A 343 -43.94 -17.94 0.18
N GLY A 344 -43.20 -17.09 0.89
CA GLY A 344 -41.80 -17.34 1.32
C GLY A 344 -40.76 -17.11 0.22
N ARG A 345 -41.15 -16.59 -0.93
CA ARG A 345 -40.23 -16.22 -2.01
C ARG A 345 -39.95 -14.72 -1.96
N TYR A 346 -38.68 -14.37 -2.09
CA TYR A 346 -38.25 -13.00 -2.30
C TYR A 346 -37.86 -12.87 -3.78
N SER A 347 -38.40 -11.85 -4.47
CA SER A 347 -37.83 -11.46 -5.75
C SER A 347 -36.48 -10.82 -5.53
N LEU A 348 -35.41 -11.47 -5.91
CA LEU A 348 -34.09 -10.90 -6.03
C LEU A 348 -34.08 -10.06 -7.30
N GLU A 349 -34.40 -8.77 -7.17
CA GLU A 349 -34.17 -7.83 -8.27
C GLU A 349 -32.66 -7.69 -8.50
N ARG A 350 -32.28 -7.64 -9.78
CA ARG A 350 -30.87 -7.46 -10.16
C ARG A 350 -30.38 -6.09 -9.72
N SER A 351 -29.11 -6.02 -9.33
CA SER A 351 -28.42 -4.74 -9.16
C SER A 351 -28.55 -3.94 -10.46
N LEU A 352 -29.21 -2.80 -10.39
CA LEU A 352 -29.34 -1.88 -11.52
C LEU A 352 -28.18 -0.89 -11.50
N MET A 353 -27.63 -0.56 -12.66
CA MET A 353 -26.53 0.38 -12.79
C MET A 353 -26.96 1.58 -13.64
N TYR A 354 -26.61 2.76 -13.17
CA TYR A 354 -26.63 4.00 -13.94
C TYR A 354 -25.21 4.50 -14.12
N GLU A 355 -24.89 4.99 -15.32
CA GLU A 355 -23.59 5.55 -15.63
C GLU A 355 -23.70 6.81 -16.45
N CYS A 356 -22.92 7.86 -16.11
CA CYS A 356 -22.76 9.06 -16.93
C CYS A 356 -21.40 9.71 -16.73
N ALA A 357 -21.00 10.58 -17.66
CA ALA A 357 -19.84 11.46 -17.48
C ALA A 357 -20.22 12.62 -16.54
N VAL A 358 -19.29 12.98 -15.66
CA VAL A 358 -19.44 14.12 -14.74
C VAL A 358 -18.11 14.85 -14.62
N ASP A 359 -18.16 16.18 -14.49
CA ASP A 359 -17.00 16.99 -14.16
C ASP A 359 -17.05 17.39 -12.68
N ILE A 360 -16.05 16.99 -11.92
CA ILE A 360 -15.96 17.27 -10.49
C ILE A 360 -15.27 18.60 -10.29
N VAL A 361 -15.97 19.52 -9.63
CA VAL A 361 -15.47 20.83 -9.25
C VAL A 361 -15.44 20.95 -7.73
N ALA A 362 -14.31 21.42 -7.19
CA ALA A 362 -14.14 21.57 -5.74
C ALA A 362 -15.19 22.53 -5.15
N GLY A 363 -15.86 22.09 -4.09
CA GLY A 363 -16.90 22.86 -3.39
C GLY A 363 -18.29 22.86 -4.04
N GLN A 364 -18.44 22.33 -5.24
CA GLN A 364 -19.74 22.19 -5.90
C GLN A 364 -20.51 20.99 -5.34
N ARG A 365 -21.84 21.12 -5.24
CA ARG A 365 -22.74 20.00 -4.95
C ARG A 365 -22.96 19.14 -6.20
N LEU A 366 -23.07 17.85 -6.00
CA LEU A 366 -23.39 16.86 -7.02
C LEU A 366 -24.79 16.29 -6.72
N ASP A 367 -25.85 16.97 -7.20
CA ASP A 367 -27.23 16.53 -7.01
C ASP A 367 -27.72 15.78 -8.26
N ILE A 368 -28.11 14.53 -8.08
CA ILE A 368 -28.44 13.57 -9.14
C ILE A 368 -29.92 13.19 -9.00
N ARG A 369 -30.68 13.37 -10.08
CA ARG A 369 -32.09 13.02 -10.19
C ARG A 369 -32.29 12.01 -11.30
N LEU A 370 -32.79 10.84 -10.95
CA LEU A 370 -32.96 9.71 -11.84
C LEU A 370 -34.41 9.26 -11.88
N GLN A 371 -34.75 8.54 -12.93
CA GLN A 371 -35.97 7.74 -13.06
C GLN A 371 -35.61 6.26 -13.08
N ALA A 372 -36.56 5.39 -12.81
CA ALA A 372 -36.30 3.93 -12.78
C ALA A 372 -35.79 3.39 -14.12
N HIS A 373 -36.16 4.02 -15.25
CA HIS A 373 -35.72 3.61 -16.58
C HIS A 373 -34.28 4.07 -16.93
N ASP A 374 -33.64 4.94 -16.13
CA ASP A 374 -32.24 5.33 -16.32
C ASP A 374 -31.26 4.23 -15.91
N PHE A 375 -31.73 3.26 -15.16
CA PHE A 375 -30.94 2.12 -14.75
C PHE A 375 -31.02 0.98 -15.77
N VAL A 376 -29.86 0.35 -16.06
CA VAL A 376 -29.72 -0.74 -17.03
C VAL A 376 -29.25 -2.03 -16.36
#